data_45204cf5e99f3b84c6204d47abb0243b
#
_entry.id   45204cf5e99f3b84c6204d47abb0243b
#
_cell.length_a   1.000
_cell.length_b   1.000
_cell.length_c   1.000
_cell.angle_alpha   90.00
_cell.angle_beta   90.00
_cell.angle_gamma   90.00
#
_symmetry.space_group_name_H-M   'P 1'
#
loop_
_entity.id
_entity.type
_entity.pdbx_description
1 polymer ?
#
loop_
_entity_poly.entity_id
_entity_poly.type
_entity_poly.pdbx_seq_one_letter_code
_entity_poly.pdbx_strand_id
1 'polypeptide(L)'
;MAAYFGVTVDRLLGCEAPKEAEQEATLHKQLHAFLNDLPREEAFGAAYRLAARLHDGVCRKMGPVPWNADQPYSREEGAWGCSVCSEPEGTTIHSGGTVLLSDSRFFQPLSGARLRKIQAVLQALCEADVLPVLFALYAIRREDMARFVSLPELAAACRLPEERVSAALEILPLEYPEDSADSRFRLADPYLPIPALLALVSFA
;
A
#
# COMPACT_ATOMS: atom_id res chain seq x y z
N MET A 1 32.26 -25.41 32.00
CA MET A 1 31.90 -24.06 32.51
C MET A 1 30.47 -23.66 32.06
N ALA A 2 30.10 -23.73 30.81
CA ALA A 2 28.74 -23.40 30.31
C ALA A 2 27.62 -24.16 31.02
N ALA A 3 27.78 -25.46 31.26
CA ALA A 3 26.80 -26.28 31.98
C ALA A 3 26.60 -25.88 33.45
N TYR A 4 27.61 -25.28 34.07
CA TYR A 4 27.54 -24.81 35.48
C TYR A 4 26.66 -23.55 35.59
N PHE A 5 26.65 -22.70 34.58
CA PHE A 5 25.85 -21.48 34.55
C PHE A 5 24.48 -21.64 33.85
N GLY A 6 24.16 -22.85 33.37
CA GLY A 6 22.90 -23.11 32.67
C GLY A 6 22.73 -22.34 31.34
N VAL A 7 23.87 -21.99 30.72
CA VAL A 7 23.88 -21.25 29.43
C VAL A 7 24.67 -22.03 28.39
N THR A 8 24.35 -21.78 27.10
CA THR A 8 25.12 -22.37 25.99
C THR A 8 26.51 -21.73 25.89
N VAL A 9 27.45 -22.41 25.22
CA VAL A 9 28.78 -21.86 24.95
C VAL A 9 28.68 -20.61 24.08
N ASP A 10 27.80 -20.60 23.10
CA ASP A 10 27.58 -19.49 22.17
C ASP A 10 27.06 -18.24 22.90
N ARG A 11 26.17 -18.42 23.87
CA ARG A 11 25.70 -17.33 24.74
C ARG A 11 26.81 -16.76 25.62
N LEU A 12 27.68 -17.60 26.13
CA LEU A 12 28.84 -17.21 26.93
C LEU A 12 29.86 -16.42 26.09
N LEU A 13 29.97 -16.75 24.83
CA LEU A 13 30.84 -16.06 23.85
C LEU A 13 30.18 -14.84 23.20
N GLY A 14 28.92 -14.55 23.51
CA GLY A 14 28.17 -13.46 22.89
C GLY A 14 27.82 -13.69 21.40
N CYS A 15 27.89 -14.94 20.96
CA CYS A 15 27.61 -15.35 19.58
C CYS A 15 26.17 -15.81 19.37
N GLU A 16 25.37 -15.98 20.43
CA GLU A 16 23.95 -16.26 20.29
C GLU A 16 23.23 -15.04 19.70
N ALA A 17 22.53 -15.24 18.60
CA ALA A 17 21.56 -14.27 18.13
C ALA A 17 20.52 -14.04 19.26
N PRO A 18 20.04 -12.80 19.47
CA PRO A 18 18.97 -12.55 20.41
C PRO A 18 17.80 -13.49 20.14
N LYS A 19 17.21 -14.10 21.19
CA LYS A 19 16.05 -15.01 21.02
C LYS A 19 14.93 -14.37 20.19
N GLU A 20 14.79 -13.05 20.28
CA GLU A 20 13.85 -12.26 19.50
C GLU A 20 14.14 -12.34 17.99
N ALA A 21 15.42 -12.24 17.58
CA ALA A 21 15.79 -12.35 16.16
C ALA A 21 15.55 -13.76 15.60
N GLU A 22 15.74 -14.81 16.39
CA GLU A 22 15.42 -16.18 15.98
C GLU A 22 13.91 -16.41 15.87
N GLN A 23 13.13 -15.84 16.79
CA GLN A 23 11.67 -15.90 16.75
C GLN A 23 11.13 -15.15 15.53
N GLU A 24 11.65 -13.96 15.25
CA GLU A 24 11.29 -13.16 14.07
C GLU A 24 11.64 -13.91 12.78
N ALA A 25 12.85 -14.47 12.66
CA ALA A 25 13.26 -15.26 11.49
C ALA A 25 12.38 -16.50 11.28
N THR A 26 11.94 -17.13 12.37
CA THR A 26 11.04 -18.29 12.32
C THR A 26 9.65 -17.85 11.84
N LEU A 27 9.12 -16.77 12.37
CA LEU A 27 7.84 -16.19 11.96
C LEU A 27 7.87 -15.80 10.46
N HIS A 28 8.92 -15.15 10.00
CA HIS A 28 9.09 -14.81 8.59
C HIS A 28 9.03 -16.03 7.67
N LYS A 29 9.72 -17.12 8.05
CA LYS A 29 9.68 -18.38 7.28
C LYS A 29 8.27 -18.97 7.23
N GLN A 30 7.57 -18.98 8.36
CA GLN A 30 6.19 -19.48 8.44
C GLN A 30 5.22 -18.65 7.61
N LEU A 31 5.31 -17.32 7.67
CA LEU A 31 4.49 -16.41 6.87
C LEU A 31 4.76 -16.58 5.37
N HIS A 32 6.04 -16.71 4.99
CA HIS A 32 6.42 -16.92 3.61
C HIS A 32 5.88 -18.25 3.07
N ALA A 33 6.05 -19.34 3.83
CA ALA A 33 5.50 -20.65 3.46
C ALA A 33 3.98 -20.57 3.33
N PHE A 34 3.28 -20.00 4.31
CA PHE A 34 1.84 -19.85 4.30
C PHE A 34 1.33 -19.08 3.04
N LEU A 35 1.97 -17.96 2.68
CA LEU A 35 1.56 -17.19 1.50
C LEU A 35 1.88 -17.91 0.18
N ASN A 36 2.98 -18.65 0.11
CA ASN A 36 3.35 -19.43 -1.08
C ASN A 36 2.44 -20.63 -1.34
N ASP A 37 1.89 -21.21 -0.27
CA ASP A 37 0.99 -22.37 -0.36
C ASP A 37 -0.43 -21.96 -0.79
N LEU A 38 -0.76 -20.66 -0.78
CA LEU A 38 -2.06 -20.15 -1.19
C LEU A 38 -2.16 -19.98 -2.71
N PRO A 39 -3.34 -20.20 -3.30
CA PRO A 39 -3.63 -19.75 -4.65
C PRO A 39 -3.38 -18.24 -4.81
N ARG A 40 -2.96 -17.82 -6.00
CA ARG A 40 -2.61 -16.42 -6.29
C ARG A 40 -3.72 -15.44 -5.91
N GLU A 41 -4.96 -15.81 -6.18
CA GLU A 41 -6.16 -15.00 -5.92
C GLU A 41 -6.38 -14.77 -4.42
N GLU A 42 -5.97 -15.75 -3.59
CA GLU A 42 -6.16 -15.70 -2.13
C GLU A 42 -4.98 -15.07 -1.40
N ALA A 43 -3.76 -15.19 -1.96
CA ALA A 43 -2.53 -14.76 -1.31
C ALA A 43 -2.54 -13.26 -0.97
N PHE A 44 -3.04 -12.41 -1.88
CA PHE A 44 -3.13 -10.96 -1.64
C PHE A 44 -4.11 -10.62 -0.52
N GLY A 45 -5.28 -11.27 -0.49
CA GLY A 45 -6.26 -11.10 0.59
C GLY A 45 -5.74 -11.57 1.95
N ALA A 46 -4.97 -12.66 1.97
CA ALA A 46 -4.31 -13.15 3.18
C ALA A 46 -3.24 -12.16 3.67
N ALA A 47 -2.40 -11.64 2.78
CA ALA A 47 -1.38 -10.64 3.10
C ALA A 47 -2.02 -9.36 3.67
N TYR A 48 -3.11 -8.88 3.07
CA TYR A 48 -3.87 -7.75 3.58
C TYR A 48 -4.38 -8.00 5.01
N ARG A 49 -5.02 -9.15 5.27
CA ARG A 49 -5.51 -9.48 6.62
C ARG A 49 -4.39 -9.54 7.64
N LEU A 50 -3.21 -10.07 7.27
CA LEU A 50 -2.03 -10.07 8.13
C LEU A 50 -1.54 -8.65 8.42
N ALA A 51 -1.45 -7.79 7.40
CA ALA A 51 -1.05 -6.39 7.56
C ALA A 51 -2.04 -5.62 8.47
N ALA A 52 -3.35 -5.84 8.32
CA ALA A 52 -4.36 -5.26 9.20
C ALA A 52 -4.18 -5.71 10.65
N ARG A 53 -3.85 -6.98 10.89
CA ARG A 53 -3.54 -7.48 12.26
C ARG A 53 -2.27 -6.88 12.84
N LEU A 54 -1.24 -6.64 12.01
CA LEU A 54 -0.03 -5.94 12.46
C LEU A 54 -0.36 -4.49 12.86
N HIS A 55 -1.16 -3.78 12.07
CA HIS A 55 -1.67 -2.45 12.41
C HIS A 55 -2.38 -2.46 13.76
N ASP A 56 -3.35 -3.36 13.96
CA ASP A 56 -4.10 -3.48 15.21
C ASP A 56 -3.17 -3.76 16.40
N GLY A 57 -2.17 -4.63 16.22
CA GLY A 57 -1.18 -4.96 17.24
C GLY A 57 -0.35 -3.75 17.66
N VAL A 58 0.10 -2.95 16.69
CA VAL A 58 0.85 -1.71 16.96
C VAL A 58 -0.03 -0.69 17.70
N CYS A 59 -1.25 -0.45 17.22
CA CYS A 59 -2.18 0.48 17.85
C CYS A 59 -2.49 0.09 19.30
N ARG A 60 -2.67 -1.20 19.59
CA ARG A 60 -2.89 -1.70 20.96
C ARG A 60 -1.70 -1.48 21.88
N LYS A 61 -0.47 -1.62 21.36
CA LYS A 61 0.74 -1.44 22.13
C LYS A 61 1.00 0.02 22.46
N MET A 62 0.72 0.92 21.53
CA MET A 62 1.09 2.34 21.61
C MET A 62 -0.01 3.23 22.22
N GLY A 63 -1.27 2.81 22.18
CA GLY A 63 -2.39 3.66 22.57
C GLY A 63 -3.22 3.13 23.75
N PRO A 64 -3.91 4.02 24.48
CA PRO A 64 -4.86 3.66 25.53
C PRO A 64 -6.21 3.21 24.94
N VAL A 65 -6.24 2.67 23.73
CA VAL A 65 -7.49 2.27 23.10
C VAL A 65 -8.05 1.05 23.81
N PRO A 66 -9.29 1.09 24.31
CA PRO A 66 -9.93 -0.05 24.97
C PRO A 66 -10.37 -1.09 23.94
N TRP A 67 -9.41 -1.71 23.28
CA TRP A 67 -9.64 -2.84 22.43
C TRP A 67 -9.94 -4.06 23.31
N ASN A 68 -11.05 -4.71 23.05
CA ASN A 68 -11.29 -6.01 23.65
C ASN A 68 -10.32 -7.01 23.01
N ALA A 69 -9.28 -7.42 23.75
CA ALA A 69 -8.22 -8.30 23.25
C ALA A 69 -8.75 -9.66 22.75
N ASP A 70 -9.92 -10.06 23.22
CA ASP A 70 -10.51 -11.37 22.94
C ASP A 70 -11.46 -11.36 21.73
N GLN A 71 -11.79 -10.19 21.19
CA GLN A 71 -12.62 -10.13 19.98
C GLN A 71 -11.77 -10.36 18.73
N PRO A 72 -12.13 -11.36 17.90
CA PRO A 72 -11.53 -11.51 16.60
C PRO A 72 -11.83 -10.27 15.74
N TYR A 73 -10.86 -9.83 14.94
CA TYR A 73 -11.09 -8.79 13.95
C TYR A 73 -12.21 -9.21 13.01
N SER A 74 -13.33 -8.51 13.02
CA SER A 74 -14.38 -8.68 12.03
C SER A 74 -14.30 -7.59 10.96
N ARG A 75 -14.66 -7.92 9.74
CA ARG A 75 -14.72 -6.97 8.62
C ARG A 75 -15.73 -5.85 8.87
N GLU A 76 -16.72 -6.11 9.72
CA GLU A 76 -17.77 -5.16 10.10
C GLU A 76 -17.26 -4.13 11.12
N GLU A 77 -16.28 -4.49 11.93
CA GLU A 77 -15.60 -3.56 12.84
C GLU A 77 -14.69 -2.57 12.11
N GLY A 78 -14.33 -2.83 10.87
CA GLY A 78 -13.65 -1.90 9.97
C GLY A 78 -14.51 -0.73 9.47
N ALA A 79 -15.74 -0.59 9.95
CA ALA A 79 -16.64 0.53 9.66
C ALA A 79 -16.17 1.88 10.25
N TRP A 80 -15.00 1.94 10.84
CA TRP A 80 -14.44 3.12 11.50
C TRP A 80 -13.78 4.11 10.53
N GLY A 81 -13.92 3.90 9.24
CA GLY A 81 -13.37 4.77 8.22
C GLY A 81 -11.84 4.71 8.12
N CYS A 82 -11.13 5.32 9.07
CA CYS A 82 -9.67 5.35 9.09
C CYS A 82 -9.14 5.23 10.53
N SER A 83 -8.14 4.37 10.72
CA SER A 83 -7.39 4.23 11.97
C SER A 83 -5.93 4.59 11.72
N VAL A 84 -5.40 5.51 12.52
CA VAL A 84 -4.01 6.00 12.40
C VAL A 84 -3.34 5.89 13.76
N CYS A 85 -2.13 5.33 13.77
CA CYS A 85 -1.22 5.41 14.91
C CYS A 85 0.09 6.02 14.41
N SER A 86 0.52 7.13 14.99
CA SER A 86 1.74 7.83 14.61
C SER A 86 2.55 8.14 15.86
N GLU A 87 3.72 7.53 15.95
CA GLU A 87 4.65 7.59 17.07
C GLU A 87 6.06 7.92 16.56
N PRO A 88 7.01 8.30 17.40
CA PRO A 88 8.38 8.58 16.97
C PRO A 88 9.03 7.44 16.19
N GLU A 89 8.67 6.20 16.47
CA GLU A 89 9.19 4.99 15.84
C GLU A 89 8.62 4.76 14.45
N GLY A 90 7.39 5.23 14.16
CA GLY A 90 6.75 5.04 12.87
C GLY A 90 5.29 5.42 12.83
N THR A 91 4.72 5.25 11.65
CA THR A 91 3.29 5.51 11.40
C THR A 91 2.65 4.30 10.75
N THR A 92 1.48 3.93 11.23
CA THR A 92 0.63 2.91 10.59
C THR A 92 -0.78 3.45 10.38
N ILE A 93 -1.34 3.15 9.20
CA ILE A 93 -2.67 3.60 8.77
C ILE A 93 -3.44 2.38 8.25
N HIS A 94 -4.66 2.21 8.72
CA HIS A 94 -5.61 1.25 8.17
C HIS A 94 -6.88 1.99 7.76
N SER A 95 -7.24 1.94 6.49
CA SER A 95 -8.43 2.59 5.95
C SER A 95 -9.00 1.76 4.80
N GLY A 96 -10.26 1.36 4.92
CA GLY A 96 -10.95 0.56 3.92
C GLY A 96 -10.17 -0.69 3.54
N GLY A 97 -9.75 -0.79 2.28
CA GLY A 97 -8.94 -1.90 1.76
C GLY A 97 -7.42 -1.66 1.78
N THR A 98 -6.93 -0.65 2.52
CA THR A 98 -5.52 -0.24 2.48
C THR A 98 -4.91 -0.27 3.88
N VAL A 99 -3.72 -0.85 4.00
CA VAL A 99 -2.86 -0.77 5.19
C VAL A 99 -1.52 -0.21 4.75
N LEU A 100 -1.03 0.81 5.48
CA LEU A 100 0.29 1.38 5.30
C LEU A 100 1.06 1.26 6.61
N LEU A 101 2.31 0.82 6.53
CA LEU A 101 3.25 0.77 7.65
C LEU A 101 4.52 1.50 7.23
N SER A 102 4.95 2.45 8.03
CA SER A 102 6.17 3.22 7.80
C SER A 102 6.99 3.26 9.08
N ASP A 103 8.25 2.87 8.99
CA ASP A 103 9.23 2.91 10.08
C ASP A 103 10.05 4.20 9.95
N SER A 104 10.06 5.01 11.00
CA SER A 104 10.75 6.31 11.02
C SER A 104 12.26 6.19 10.85
N ARG A 105 12.87 5.06 11.18
CA ARG A 105 14.32 4.81 11.01
C ARG A 105 14.73 4.84 9.54
N PHE A 106 13.80 4.51 8.63
CA PHE A 106 14.03 4.54 7.18
C PHE A 106 13.59 5.83 6.52
N PHE A 107 13.02 6.77 7.29
CA PHE A 107 12.66 8.07 6.76
C PHE A 107 13.90 8.87 6.41
N GLN A 108 13.99 9.26 5.15
CA GLN A 108 15.03 10.15 4.67
C GLN A 108 14.41 11.47 4.21
N PRO A 109 14.94 12.62 4.65
CA PRO A 109 14.48 13.91 4.16
C PRO A 109 14.59 13.97 2.64
N LEU A 110 13.52 14.44 2.01
CA LEU A 110 13.49 14.58 0.57
C LEU A 110 14.42 15.70 0.12
N SER A 111 15.24 15.43 -0.90
CA SER A 111 16.03 16.49 -1.53
C SER A 111 15.13 17.54 -2.18
N GLY A 112 15.62 18.77 -2.31
CA GLY A 112 14.84 19.84 -2.97
C GLY A 112 14.40 19.48 -4.40
N ALA A 113 15.17 18.65 -5.12
CA ALA A 113 14.77 18.15 -6.43
C ALA A 113 13.57 17.20 -6.35
N ARG A 114 13.56 16.28 -5.37
CA ARG A 114 12.42 15.38 -5.14
C ARG A 114 11.17 16.12 -4.69
N LEU A 115 11.34 17.12 -3.81
CA LEU A 115 10.20 17.97 -3.38
C LEU A 115 9.58 18.71 -4.56
N ARG A 116 10.38 19.32 -5.45
CA ARG A 116 9.88 19.96 -6.68
C ARG A 116 9.14 18.99 -7.59
N LYS A 117 9.65 17.74 -7.73
CA LYS A 117 8.98 16.70 -8.52
C LYS A 117 7.62 16.34 -7.93
N ILE A 118 7.53 16.14 -6.62
CA ILE A 118 6.25 15.87 -5.94
C ILE A 118 5.30 17.04 -6.13
N GLN A 119 5.77 18.29 -5.94
CA GLN A 119 4.95 19.49 -6.13
C GLN A 119 4.41 19.57 -7.56
N ALA A 120 5.24 19.30 -8.57
CA ALA A 120 4.79 19.29 -9.96
C ALA A 120 3.71 18.23 -10.23
N VAL A 121 3.86 17.03 -9.67
CA VAL A 121 2.83 15.97 -9.76
C VAL A 121 1.53 16.41 -9.09
N LEU A 122 1.59 16.98 -7.89
CA LEU A 122 0.41 17.45 -7.19
C LEU A 122 -0.29 18.58 -7.95
N GLN A 123 0.46 19.53 -8.52
CA GLN A 123 -0.09 20.58 -9.36
C GLN A 123 -0.78 20.02 -10.59
N ALA A 124 -0.16 19.06 -11.29
CA ALA A 124 -0.75 18.38 -12.45
C ALA A 124 -2.06 17.66 -12.08
N LEU A 125 -2.11 17.00 -10.92
CA LEU A 125 -3.33 16.32 -10.46
C LEU A 125 -4.45 17.29 -10.05
N CYS A 126 -4.13 18.55 -9.76
CA CYS A 126 -5.12 19.60 -9.47
C CYS A 126 -5.74 20.24 -10.72
N GLU A 127 -5.24 19.93 -11.91
CA GLU A 127 -5.85 20.42 -13.16
C GLU A 127 -7.25 19.80 -13.37
N ALA A 128 -8.09 20.55 -14.06
CA ALA A 128 -9.48 20.15 -14.27
C ALA A 128 -9.58 18.76 -14.91
N ASP A 129 -10.45 17.92 -14.36
CA ASP A 129 -10.76 16.57 -14.82
C ASP A 129 -9.64 15.51 -14.73
N VAL A 130 -8.42 15.88 -14.34
CA VAL A 130 -7.30 14.93 -14.25
C VAL A 130 -7.58 13.85 -13.19
N LEU A 131 -8.09 14.21 -12.01
CA LEU A 131 -8.42 13.23 -10.97
C LEU A 131 -9.55 12.28 -11.40
N PRO A 132 -10.71 12.73 -11.89
CA PRO A 132 -11.74 11.83 -12.41
C PRO A 132 -11.22 10.86 -13.47
N VAL A 133 -10.42 11.34 -14.43
CA VAL A 133 -9.84 10.52 -15.50
C VAL A 133 -8.83 9.52 -14.93
N LEU A 134 -7.95 9.93 -14.01
CA LEU A 134 -7.00 9.05 -13.33
C LEU A 134 -7.70 7.92 -12.58
N PHE A 135 -8.75 8.24 -11.80
CA PHE A 135 -9.49 7.24 -11.05
C PHE A 135 -10.28 6.27 -11.96
N ALA A 136 -10.83 6.75 -13.07
CA ALA A 136 -11.49 5.88 -14.05
C ALA A 136 -10.49 4.93 -14.72
N LEU A 137 -9.34 5.42 -15.18
CA LEU A 137 -8.26 4.57 -15.71
C LEU A 137 -7.79 3.53 -14.70
N TYR A 138 -7.62 3.93 -13.45
CA TYR A 138 -7.23 3.02 -12.37
C TYR A 138 -8.29 1.95 -12.12
N ALA A 139 -9.58 2.32 -12.09
CA ALA A 139 -10.68 1.38 -11.90
C ALA A 139 -10.73 0.33 -13.01
N ILE A 140 -10.65 0.76 -14.26
CA ILE A 140 -10.64 -0.15 -15.41
C ILE A 140 -9.43 -1.09 -15.36
N ARG A 141 -8.26 -0.57 -15.03
CA ARG A 141 -7.05 -1.37 -14.96
C ARG A 141 -7.06 -2.36 -13.80
N ARG A 142 -7.74 -2.06 -12.70
CA ARG A 142 -7.92 -3.01 -11.58
C ARG A 142 -8.78 -4.21 -11.95
N GLU A 143 -9.71 -4.07 -12.88
CA GLU A 143 -10.53 -5.19 -13.38
C GLU A 143 -9.70 -6.11 -14.28
N ASP A 144 -8.86 -5.53 -15.13
CA ASP A 144 -7.92 -6.27 -15.97
C ASP A 144 -6.62 -5.46 -16.16
N MET A 145 -5.54 -5.95 -15.56
CA MET A 145 -4.22 -5.29 -15.60
C MET A 145 -3.61 -5.18 -16.98
N ALA A 146 -4.02 -6.01 -17.94
CA ALA A 146 -3.55 -5.99 -19.32
C ALA A 146 -4.38 -5.08 -20.24
N ARG A 147 -5.54 -4.62 -19.78
CA ARG A 147 -6.51 -3.90 -20.60
C ARG A 147 -6.02 -2.51 -21.01
N PHE A 148 -6.14 -2.25 -22.30
CA PHE A 148 -6.03 -0.93 -22.92
C PHE A 148 -7.41 -0.42 -23.28
N VAL A 149 -7.65 0.88 -23.13
CA VAL A 149 -8.94 1.53 -23.39
C VAL A 149 -8.82 2.59 -24.48
N SER A 150 -9.91 2.85 -25.18
CA SER A 150 -10.01 3.95 -26.15
C SER A 150 -10.52 5.23 -25.48
N LEU A 151 -10.33 6.37 -26.13
CA LEU A 151 -10.82 7.67 -25.66
C LEU A 151 -12.35 7.69 -25.47
N PRO A 152 -13.19 7.20 -26.41
CA PRO A 152 -14.64 7.15 -26.22
C PRO A 152 -15.07 6.29 -25.02
N GLU A 153 -14.41 5.14 -24.83
CA GLU A 153 -14.68 4.24 -23.70
C GLU A 153 -14.39 4.92 -22.35
N LEU A 154 -13.24 5.60 -22.24
CA LEU A 154 -12.87 6.32 -21.05
C LEU A 154 -13.77 7.53 -20.80
N ALA A 155 -14.14 8.28 -21.85
CA ALA A 155 -15.06 9.40 -21.77
C ALA A 155 -16.43 8.98 -21.21
N ALA A 156 -16.94 7.84 -21.69
CA ALA A 156 -18.18 7.26 -21.15
C ALA A 156 -18.03 6.85 -19.68
N ALA A 157 -16.90 6.24 -19.28
CA ALA A 157 -16.63 5.86 -17.89
C ALA A 157 -16.54 7.08 -16.95
N CYS A 158 -15.90 8.16 -17.40
CA CYS A 158 -15.77 9.41 -16.66
C CYS A 158 -17.06 10.26 -16.67
N ARG A 159 -17.98 10.00 -17.59
CA ARG A 159 -19.14 10.87 -17.92
C ARG A 159 -18.71 12.29 -18.28
N LEU A 160 -17.63 12.42 -19.04
CA LEU A 160 -17.05 13.66 -19.50
C LEU A 160 -17.01 13.69 -21.04
N PRO A 161 -17.07 14.89 -21.67
CA PRO A 161 -16.81 15.02 -23.10
C PRO A 161 -15.40 14.56 -23.48
N GLU A 162 -15.25 13.98 -24.69
CA GLU A 162 -13.95 13.46 -25.14
C GLU A 162 -12.85 14.52 -25.15
N GLU A 163 -13.17 15.77 -25.50
CA GLU A 163 -12.20 16.87 -25.49
C GLU A 163 -11.62 17.13 -24.11
N ARG A 164 -12.46 17.03 -23.06
CA ARG A 164 -12.01 17.23 -21.66
C ARG A 164 -11.17 16.04 -21.19
N VAL A 165 -11.54 14.83 -21.57
CA VAL A 165 -10.75 13.63 -21.26
C VAL A 165 -9.42 13.68 -22.00
N SER A 166 -9.40 14.07 -23.28
CA SER A 166 -8.18 14.22 -24.05
C SER A 166 -7.21 15.22 -23.43
N ALA A 167 -7.69 16.38 -22.97
CA ALA A 167 -6.87 17.36 -22.27
C ALA A 167 -6.27 16.80 -20.96
N ALA A 168 -7.02 16.03 -20.18
CA ALA A 168 -6.52 15.39 -18.99
C ALA A 168 -5.48 14.29 -19.28
N LEU A 169 -5.63 13.58 -20.39
CA LEU A 169 -4.69 12.54 -20.82
C LEU A 169 -3.32 13.09 -21.25
N GLU A 170 -3.24 14.34 -21.70
CA GLU A 170 -1.95 15.00 -22.01
C GLU A 170 -1.07 15.18 -20.77
N ILE A 171 -1.68 15.18 -19.59
CA ILE A 171 -1.01 15.37 -18.29
C ILE A 171 -0.63 14.04 -17.66
N LEU A 172 -1.42 13.00 -17.91
CA LEU A 172 -1.25 11.69 -17.28
C LEU A 172 -0.20 10.84 -18.03
N PRO A 173 0.63 10.10 -17.30
CA PRO A 173 1.55 9.17 -17.92
C PRO A 173 0.81 7.92 -18.41
N LEU A 174 0.87 7.68 -19.70
CA LEU A 174 0.18 6.62 -20.38
C LEU A 174 1.16 5.62 -21.00
N GLU A 175 0.75 4.38 -21.07
CA GLU A 175 1.36 3.33 -21.88
C GLU A 175 0.45 3.01 -23.07
N TYR A 176 1.08 2.72 -24.20
CA TYR A 176 0.41 2.36 -25.44
C TYR A 176 0.77 0.92 -25.83
N PRO A 177 -0.11 0.19 -26.53
CA PRO A 177 0.23 -1.13 -27.03
C PRO A 177 1.36 -1.03 -28.07
N GLU A 178 2.16 -2.09 -28.19
CA GLU A 178 3.30 -2.15 -29.13
C GLU A 178 2.86 -2.03 -30.61
N ASP A 179 1.66 -2.54 -30.95
CA ASP A 179 1.07 -2.39 -32.26
C ASP A 179 0.39 -1.02 -32.38
N SER A 180 1.11 -0.07 -32.93
CA SER A 180 0.77 1.37 -32.99
C SER A 180 -0.42 1.76 -33.88
N ALA A 181 -1.16 0.81 -34.47
CA ALA A 181 -2.36 1.09 -35.22
C ALA A 181 -3.59 1.39 -34.33
N ASP A 182 -3.52 1.05 -33.06
CA ASP A 182 -4.62 1.15 -32.11
C ASP A 182 -4.37 2.36 -31.18
N SER A 183 -5.24 3.37 -31.23
CA SER A 183 -5.19 4.55 -30.35
C SER A 183 -5.69 4.26 -28.94
N ARG A 184 -5.44 3.04 -28.44
CA ARG A 184 -5.73 2.65 -27.06
C ARG A 184 -4.56 2.97 -26.14
N PHE A 185 -4.86 3.14 -24.89
CA PHE A 185 -3.89 3.47 -23.85
C PHE A 185 -4.30 2.90 -22.51
N ARG A 186 -3.36 2.88 -21.57
CA ARG A 186 -3.61 2.56 -20.16
C ARG A 186 -2.73 3.42 -19.26
N LEU A 187 -3.09 3.53 -17.98
CA LEU A 187 -2.25 4.22 -17.00
C LEU A 187 -0.92 3.47 -16.81
N ALA A 188 0.18 4.20 -16.84
CA ALA A 188 1.51 3.62 -16.65
C ALA A 188 1.72 3.04 -15.24
N ASP A 189 2.43 1.91 -15.14
CA ASP A 189 2.66 1.16 -13.90
C ASP A 189 3.16 2.02 -12.72
N PRO A 190 4.12 2.95 -12.88
CA PRO A 190 4.61 3.75 -11.76
C PRO A 190 3.55 4.64 -11.09
N TYR A 191 2.42 4.88 -11.76
CA TYR A 191 1.34 5.74 -11.27
C TYR A 191 0.16 5.00 -10.65
N LEU A 192 0.12 3.67 -10.76
CA LEU A 192 -0.92 2.85 -10.16
C LEU A 192 -1.06 3.03 -8.63
N PRO A 193 0.01 3.28 -7.85
CA PRO A 193 -0.14 3.53 -6.42
C PRO A 193 -0.82 4.85 -6.08
N ILE A 194 -0.81 5.86 -6.98
CA ILE A 194 -1.29 7.22 -6.67
C ILE A 194 -2.77 7.24 -6.27
N PRO A 195 -3.71 6.64 -7.02
CA PRO A 195 -5.12 6.64 -6.62
C PRO A 195 -5.36 5.97 -5.25
N ALA A 196 -4.64 4.88 -4.95
CA ALA A 196 -4.75 4.22 -3.66
C ALA A 196 -4.25 5.11 -2.50
N LEU A 197 -3.14 5.84 -2.70
CA LEU A 197 -2.61 6.80 -1.73
C LEU A 197 -3.54 8.01 -1.56
N LEU A 198 -4.08 8.54 -2.66
CA LEU A 198 -5.04 9.66 -2.61
C LEU A 198 -6.34 9.26 -1.91
N ALA A 199 -6.79 8.01 -2.07
CA ALA A 199 -7.95 7.50 -1.36
C ALA A 199 -7.73 7.51 0.17
N LEU A 200 -6.51 7.29 0.67
CA LEU A 200 -6.20 7.41 2.10
C LEU A 200 -6.38 8.84 2.61
N VAL A 201 -6.03 9.84 1.80
CA VAL A 201 -6.16 11.25 2.19
C VAL A 201 -7.61 11.71 2.20
N SER A 202 -8.50 11.08 1.43
CA SER A 202 -9.92 11.44 1.37
C SER A 202 -10.70 11.11 2.65
N PHE A 203 -10.12 10.33 3.57
CA PHE A 203 -10.71 9.98 4.87
C PHE A 203 -10.22 10.89 6.01
N ALA A 204 -9.26 11.76 5.73
CA ALA A 204 -8.79 12.75 6.69
C ALA A 204 -9.64 14.02 6.63
#